data_4d337fdedd2649b58a788c248360f149
#
_entry.id   4d337fdedd2649b58a788c248360f149
#
_cell.length_a   1.000
_cell.length_b   1.000
_cell.length_c   1.000
_cell.angle_alpha   90.00
_cell.angle_beta   90.00
_cell.angle_gamma   90.00
#
_symmetry.space_group_name_H-M   'P 1'
#
loop_
_entity.id
_entity.type
_entity.pdbx_description
1 polymer ?
#
loop_
_entity_poly.entity_id
_entity_poly.type
_entity_poly.pdbx_seq_one_letter_code
_entity_poly.pdbx_strand_id
1 'polypeptide(L)'
;GAIANNAAGEKSIKYGVTKDFVRELRVVLANGEVITTGRISKREVGKKMGLSSLEGEIYRSLDALLTDNKALLEKPQPNVSKNAAGYDIWSIKQKDGSMDLTQLIVGSQGTLGIVSEAVVETESYNPNKTLLVGYFDDIAKACHANTALQKLSPSAVELVDDNLLKFIDEHNPSQLKD
;
A
#
# COMPACT_ATOMS: atom_id res chain seq x y z
N GLY A 1 -3.22 9.13 8.15
CA GLY A 1 -2.57 7.86 8.59
C GLY A 1 -2.54 6.80 7.49
N ALA A 2 -3.65 6.49 6.83
CA ALA A 2 -3.73 5.37 5.88
C ALA A 2 -2.69 5.47 4.74
N ILE A 3 -2.50 6.66 4.15
CA ILE A 3 -1.51 6.90 3.10
C ILE A 3 -0.09 6.74 3.66
N ALA A 4 0.20 7.38 4.79
CA ALA A 4 1.53 7.33 5.40
C ALA A 4 1.95 5.89 5.79
N ASN A 5 1.00 5.05 6.16
CA ASN A 5 1.25 3.64 6.51
C ASN A 5 1.20 2.68 5.32
N ASN A 6 0.78 3.11 4.14
CA ASN A 6 0.35 2.20 3.08
C ASN A 6 -0.60 1.13 3.63
N ALA A 7 -1.66 1.58 4.31
CA ALA A 7 -2.54 0.70 5.07
C ALA A 7 -3.14 -0.41 4.20
N ALA A 8 -3.19 -1.60 4.78
CA ALA A 8 -3.85 -2.77 4.23
C ALA A 8 -4.89 -3.27 5.24
N GLY A 9 -6.00 -3.82 4.77
CA GLY A 9 -7.07 -4.35 5.59
C GLY A 9 -7.59 -5.68 5.07
N GLU A 10 -8.70 -6.14 5.63
CA GLU A 10 -9.38 -7.38 5.26
C GLU A 10 -9.68 -7.50 3.76
N LYS A 11 -10.04 -6.36 3.12
CA LYS A 11 -10.40 -6.31 1.71
C LYS A 11 -9.20 -6.21 0.76
N SER A 12 -7.99 -6.08 1.29
CA SER A 12 -6.79 -5.97 0.46
C SER A 12 -6.49 -7.24 -0.33
N ILE A 13 -7.06 -8.38 0.07
CA ILE A 13 -6.95 -9.63 -0.68
C ILE A 13 -7.56 -9.51 -2.10
N LYS A 14 -8.59 -8.70 -2.25
CA LYS A 14 -9.25 -8.46 -3.54
C LYS A 14 -8.82 -7.16 -4.20
N TYR A 15 -8.72 -6.09 -3.42
CA TYR A 15 -8.59 -4.73 -3.95
C TYR A 15 -7.17 -4.17 -3.88
N GLY A 16 -6.24 -4.86 -3.22
CA GLY A 16 -4.88 -4.36 -3.02
C GLY A 16 -4.74 -3.48 -1.78
N VAL A 17 -3.71 -2.66 -1.75
CA VAL A 17 -3.34 -1.80 -0.62
C VAL A 17 -3.51 -0.32 -0.97
N THR A 18 -3.36 0.59 0.00
CA THR A 18 -3.58 2.03 -0.20
C THR A 18 -2.81 2.60 -1.39
N LYS A 19 -1.56 2.21 -1.60
CA LYS A 19 -0.73 2.72 -2.71
C LYS A 19 -1.30 2.43 -4.09
N ASP A 20 -2.09 1.37 -4.23
CA ASP A 20 -2.68 0.98 -5.50
C ASP A 20 -3.78 1.94 -5.94
N PHE A 21 -4.33 2.70 -4.99
CA PHE A 21 -5.40 3.68 -5.20
C PHE A 21 -4.91 5.13 -5.24
N VAL A 22 -3.75 5.44 -4.68
CA VAL A 22 -3.24 6.82 -4.64
C VAL A 22 -2.61 7.19 -5.97
N ARG A 23 -3.13 8.24 -6.64
CA ARG A 23 -2.65 8.72 -7.93
C ARG A 23 -1.77 9.95 -7.83
N GLU A 24 -2.16 10.88 -6.97
CA GLU A 24 -1.42 12.12 -6.75
C GLU A 24 -1.44 12.48 -5.28
N LEU A 25 -0.39 13.12 -4.81
CA LEU A 25 -0.30 13.70 -3.47
C LEU A 25 0.19 15.13 -3.55
N ARG A 26 -0.38 15.99 -2.72
CA ARG A 26 0.20 17.28 -2.40
C ARG A 26 0.95 17.16 -1.08
N VAL A 27 2.24 17.44 -1.11
CA VAL A 27 3.17 17.17 -0.01
C VAL A 27 3.91 18.44 0.37
N VAL A 28 3.91 18.76 1.66
CA VAL A 28 4.73 19.82 2.25
C VAL A 28 6.06 19.20 2.67
N LEU A 29 7.15 19.65 2.06
CA LEU A 29 8.51 19.21 2.34
C LEU A 29 9.10 19.85 3.60
N ALA A 30 10.24 19.35 4.06
CA ALA A 30 10.90 19.81 5.29
C ALA A 30 11.29 21.29 5.26
N ASN A 31 11.54 21.87 4.10
CA ASN A 31 11.85 23.30 3.90
C ASN A 31 10.61 24.18 3.71
N GLY A 32 9.40 23.62 3.76
CA GLY A 32 8.13 24.30 3.55
C GLY A 32 7.69 24.40 2.08
N GLU A 33 8.51 23.93 1.11
CA GLU A 33 8.05 23.82 -0.27
C GLU A 33 6.88 22.85 -0.37
N VAL A 34 5.95 23.17 -1.27
CA VAL A 34 4.80 22.30 -1.57
C VAL A 34 4.99 21.71 -2.96
N ILE A 35 5.02 20.40 -3.04
CA ILE A 35 5.11 19.68 -4.32
C ILE A 35 3.83 18.88 -4.58
N THR A 36 3.57 18.62 -5.86
CA THR A 36 2.54 17.67 -6.28
C THR A 36 3.25 16.46 -6.89
N THR A 37 3.00 15.28 -6.33
CA THR A 37 3.52 14.02 -6.86
C THR A 37 2.53 13.42 -7.85
N GLY A 38 2.98 12.42 -8.58
CA GLY A 38 2.21 11.70 -9.60
C GLY A 38 3.18 11.14 -10.62
N ARG A 39 2.69 10.27 -11.49
CA ARG A 39 3.51 9.75 -12.56
C ARG A 39 3.76 10.83 -13.62
N ILE A 40 5.03 11.18 -13.81
CA ILE A 40 5.47 12.16 -14.81
C ILE A 40 6.36 11.51 -15.87
N SER A 41 6.25 12.01 -17.09
CA SER A 41 7.03 11.51 -18.24
C SER A 41 8.53 11.79 -18.08
N LYS A 42 9.38 11.04 -18.79
CA LYS A 42 10.84 11.30 -18.84
C LYS A 42 11.18 12.76 -19.16
N ARG A 43 10.41 13.40 -20.05
CA ARG A 43 10.61 14.82 -20.40
C ARG A 43 10.36 15.73 -19.21
N GLU A 44 9.30 15.47 -18.45
CA GLU A 44 8.96 16.24 -17.26
C GLU A 44 9.95 15.98 -16.12
N VAL A 45 10.43 14.74 -15.95
CA VAL A 45 11.54 14.43 -15.02
C VAL A 45 12.74 15.31 -15.34
N GLY A 46 13.16 15.41 -16.62
CA GLY A 46 14.25 16.28 -17.01
C GLY A 46 14.01 17.76 -16.66
N LYS A 47 12.78 18.26 -16.79
CA LYS A 47 12.43 19.62 -16.36
C LYS A 47 12.54 19.79 -14.84
N LYS A 48 12.01 18.81 -14.07
CA LYS A 48 12.10 18.82 -12.60
C LYS A 48 13.54 18.80 -12.11
N MET A 49 14.38 17.97 -12.70
CA MET A 49 15.82 17.90 -12.37
C MET A 49 16.57 19.22 -12.64
N GLY A 50 16.08 20.05 -13.56
CA GLY A 50 16.62 21.38 -13.85
C GLY A 50 16.25 22.47 -12.83
N LEU A 51 15.33 22.19 -11.88
CA LEU A 51 14.94 23.16 -10.86
C LEU A 51 16.05 23.35 -9.81
N SER A 52 16.20 24.56 -9.31
CA SER A 52 17.10 24.90 -8.19
C SER A 52 16.47 24.67 -6.81
N SER A 53 15.20 24.27 -6.75
CA SER A 53 14.42 24.00 -5.55
C SER A 53 14.78 22.63 -4.94
N LEU A 54 14.30 22.37 -3.71
CA LEU A 54 14.44 21.06 -3.06
C LEU A 54 13.76 19.96 -3.89
N GLU A 55 12.63 20.28 -4.56
CA GLU A 55 12.01 19.34 -5.48
C GLU A 55 13.00 18.86 -6.57
N GLY A 56 13.72 19.79 -7.20
CA GLY A 56 14.72 19.46 -8.22
C GLY A 56 15.88 18.63 -7.67
N GLU A 57 16.33 18.92 -6.46
CA GLU A 57 17.36 18.13 -5.77
C GLU A 57 16.88 16.71 -5.49
N ILE A 58 15.63 16.52 -5.03
CA ILE A 58 15.02 15.20 -4.81
C ILE A 58 15.04 14.38 -6.11
N TYR A 59 14.59 14.94 -7.24
CA TYR A 59 14.58 14.21 -8.51
C TYR A 59 15.99 13.82 -8.96
N ARG A 60 16.99 14.72 -8.84
CA ARG A 60 18.39 14.42 -9.19
C ARG A 60 18.98 13.34 -8.31
N SER A 61 18.80 13.46 -6.99
CA SER A 61 19.35 12.52 -6.01
C SER A 61 18.74 11.13 -6.16
N LEU A 62 17.42 11.04 -6.39
CA LEU A 62 16.74 9.77 -6.62
C LEU A 62 17.18 9.14 -7.95
N ASP A 63 17.31 9.92 -9.03
CA ASP A 63 17.76 9.39 -10.31
C ASP A 63 19.18 8.81 -10.21
N ALA A 64 20.10 9.50 -9.54
CA ALA A 64 21.45 9.03 -9.27
C ALA A 64 21.42 7.76 -8.40
N LEU A 65 20.72 7.79 -7.26
CA LEU A 65 20.61 6.65 -6.34
C LEU A 65 20.07 5.39 -7.04
N LEU A 66 18.99 5.52 -7.82
CA LEU A 66 18.39 4.40 -8.53
C LEU A 66 19.29 3.88 -9.65
N THR A 67 20.06 4.76 -10.29
CA THR A 67 21.00 4.39 -11.36
C THR A 67 22.22 3.67 -10.79
N ASP A 68 22.82 4.19 -9.73
CA ASP A 68 24.02 3.65 -9.11
C ASP A 68 23.76 2.28 -8.44
N ASN A 69 22.53 2.06 -7.99
CA ASN A 69 22.12 0.82 -7.32
C ASN A 69 21.28 -0.12 -8.19
N LYS A 70 21.32 0.05 -9.51
CA LYS A 70 20.51 -0.75 -10.44
C LYS A 70 20.60 -2.25 -10.21
N ALA A 71 21.81 -2.77 -10.01
CA ALA A 71 22.04 -4.20 -9.77
C ALA A 71 21.36 -4.73 -8.48
N LEU A 72 21.17 -3.89 -7.46
CA LEU A 72 20.44 -4.23 -6.26
C LEU A 72 18.93 -4.20 -6.51
N LEU A 73 18.46 -3.24 -7.31
CA LEU A 73 17.04 -3.10 -7.63
C LEU A 73 16.52 -4.17 -8.59
N GLU A 74 17.41 -4.80 -9.37
CA GLU A 74 17.06 -5.93 -10.24
C GLU A 74 16.89 -7.25 -9.47
N LYS A 75 17.27 -7.31 -8.19
CA LYS A 75 17.00 -8.48 -7.36
C LYS A 75 15.50 -8.65 -7.15
N PRO A 76 15.01 -9.91 -7.23
CA PRO A 76 13.59 -10.15 -7.04
C PRO A 76 13.15 -9.74 -5.63
N GLN A 77 12.05 -9.00 -5.56
CA GLN A 77 11.39 -8.71 -4.30
C GLN A 77 10.63 -9.93 -3.80
N PRO A 78 10.36 -10.00 -2.49
CA PRO A 78 9.47 -11.03 -1.94
C PRO A 78 8.11 -10.97 -2.65
N ASN A 79 7.69 -12.09 -3.21
CA ASN A 79 6.36 -12.19 -3.82
C ASN A 79 5.31 -12.39 -2.72
N VAL A 80 4.81 -11.29 -2.18
CA VAL A 80 3.82 -11.27 -1.10
C VAL A 80 2.64 -10.38 -1.50
N SER A 81 1.46 -10.69 -0.99
CA SER A 81 0.22 -9.93 -1.27
C SER A 81 0.20 -8.55 -0.62
N LYS A 82 0.94 -8.35 0.45
CA LYS A 82 1.02 -7.09 1.20
C LYS A 82 2.48 -6.84 1.58
N ASN A 83 2.99 -5.66 1.24
CA ASN A 83 4.33 -5.22 1.65
C ASN A 83 4.28 -3.73 1.96
N ALA A 84 4.47 -3.38 3.23
CA ALA A 84 4.57 -2.01 3.71
C ALA A 84 5.91 -1.77 4.46
N ALA A 85 6.91 -2.63 4.20
CA ALA A 85 8.22 -2.55 4.84
C ALA A 85 9.14 -1.58 4.10
N GLY A 86 9.51 -0.49 4.76
CA GLY A 86 10.42 0.53 4.21
C GLY A 86 9.80 1.35 3.06
N TYR A 87 10.68 2.01 2.31
CA TYR A 87 10.28 2.82 1.15
C TYR A 87 10.16 1.96 -0.11
N ASP A 88 9.13 2.17 -0.90
CA ASP A 88 9.00 1.53 -2.21
C ASP A 88 9.84 2.25 -3.27
N ILE A 89 11.14 1.98 -3.26
CA ILE A 89 12.09 2.56 -4.21
C ILE A 89 12.01 1.92 -5.59
N TRP A 90 11.47 0.72 -5.72
CA TRP A 90 11.39 -0.02 -6.98
C TRP A 90 10.34 0.53 -7.93
N SER A 91 9.27 1.13 -7.37
CA SER A 91 8.15 1.66 -8.15
C SER A 91 8.35 3.11 -8.60
N ILE A 92 9.43 3.79 -8.16
CA ILE A 92 9.66 5.21 -8.46
C ILE A 92 9.97 5.42 -9.95
N LYS A 93 10.92 4.66 -10.52
CA LYS A 93 11.41 4.85 -11.88
C LYS A 93 11.00 3.69 -12.78
N GLN A 94 10.32 3.98 -13.86
CA GLN A 94 9.85 2.99 -14.82
C GLN A 94 10.86 2.78 -15.96
N LYS A 95 10.69 1.69 -16.70
CA LYS A 95 11.56 1.33 -17.85
C LYS A 95 11.55 2.39 -18.97
N ASP A 96 10.45 3.13 -19.11
CA ASP A 96 10.30 4.23 -20.09
C ASP A 96 10.95 5.53 -19.62
N GLY A 97 11.55 5.55 -18.44
CA GLY A 97 12.18 6.71 -17.81
C GLY A 97 11.19 7.67 -17.14
N SER A 98 9.91 7.34 -17.07
CA SER A 98 8.96 8.07 -16.23
C SER A 98 9.28 7.83 -14.74
N MET A 99 8.88 8.77 -13.87
CA MET A 99 9.05 8.65 -12.41
C MET A 99 7.73 8.98 -11.70
N ASP A 100 7.51 8.32 -10.57
CA ASP A 100 6.37 8.55 -9.70
C ASP A 100 6.82 8.62 -8.24
N LEU A 101 6.91 9.83 -7.69
CA LEU A 101 7.26 10.03 -6.28
C LEU A 101 6.12 9.66 -5.32
N THR A 102 4.89 9.50 -5.81
CA THR A 102 3.75 9.06 -5.00
C THR A 102 4.06 7.73 -4.33
N GLN A 103 4.70 6.80 -5.07
CA GLN A 103 5.06 5.48 -4.57
C GLN A 103 6.09 5.51 -3.44
N LEU A 104 6.92 6.55 -3.39
CA LEU A 104 7.89 6.77 -2.31
C LEU A 104 7.23 7.35 -1.05
N ILE A 105 6.28 8.27 -1.23
CA ILE A 105 5.61 8.97 -0.12
C ILE A 105 4.59 8.06 0.56
N VAL A 106 3.84 7.24 -0.21
CA VAL A 106 2.92 6.26 0.36
C VAL A 106 3.71 5.21 1.14
N GLY A 107 3.43 5.04 2.42
CA GLY A 107 4.16 4.14 3.30
C GLY A 107 5.41 4.75 3.95
N SER A 108 5.69 6.03 3.73
CA SER A 108 6.87 6.72 4.31
C SER A 108 6.77 7.02 5.80
N GLN A 109 5.68 6.69 6.45
CA GLN A 109 5.44 6.93 7.88
C GLN A 109 5.58 8.40 8.31
N GLY A 110 5.37 9.35 7.37
CA GLY A 110 5.52 10.77 7.61
C GLY A 110 6.97 11.29 7.65
N THR A 111 7.96 10.47 7.33
CA THR A 111 9.38 10.84 7.39
C THR A 111 9.85 11.71 6.23
N LEU A 112 9.13 11.73 5.11
CA LEU A 112 9.53 12.44 3.89
C LEU A 112 8.75 13.74 3.64
N GLY A 113 7.69 13.99 4.40
CA GLY A 113 6.88 15.19 4.28
C GLY A 113 5.49 15.00 4.84
N ILE A 114 4.70 16.09 4.84
CA ILE A 114 3.31 16.11 5.32
C ILE A 114 2.38 16.09 4.10
N VAL A 115 1.58 15.05 3.98
CA VAL A 115 0.55 14.96 2.94
C VAL A 115 -0.64 15.85 3.33
N SER A 116 -0.94 16.86 2.51
CA SER A 116 -2.05 17.77 2.71
C SER A 116 -3.28 17.43 1.87
N GLU A 117 -3.08 16.87 0.67
CA GLU A 117 -4.14 16.49 -0.25
C GLU A 117 -3.76 15.19 -0.97
N ALA A 118 -4.76 14.42 -1.39
CA ALA A 118 -4.57 13.21 -2.17
C ALA A 118 -5.67 13.05 -3.22
N VAL A 119 -5.28 12.60 -4.41
CA VAL A 119 -6.19 12.09 -5.42
C VAL A 119 -6.15 10.56 -5.35
N VAL A 120 -7.31 9.96 -5.09
CA VAL A 120 -7.44 8.51 -4.95
C VAL A 120 -8.45 7.97 -5.95
N GLU A 121 -8.18 6.79 -6.47
CA GLU A 121 -9.17 6.01 -7.22
C GLU A 121 -10.18 5.38 -6.26
N THR A 122 -11.35 5.08 -6.80
CA THR A 122 -12.43 4.41 -6.09
C THR A 122 -12.89 3.19 -6.87
N GLU A 123 -13.34 2.18 -6.15
CA GLU A 123 -13.97 0.99 -6.74
C GLU A 123 -15.48 1.12 -6.76
N SER A 124 -16.10 0.45 -7.74
CA SER A 124 -17.55 0.37 -7.81
C SER A 124 -18.11 -0.38 -6.62
N TYR A 125 -19.07 0.22 -5.93
CA TYR A 125 -19.74 -0.41 -4.81
C TYR A 125 -20.69 -1.52 -5.27
N ASN A 126 -20.49 -2.75 -4.79
CA ASN A 126 -21.44 -3.84 -4.95
C ASN A 126 -22.25 -4.02 -3.66
N PRO A 127 -23.56 -3.75 -3.68
CA PRO A 127 -24.41 -3.93 -2.51
C PRO A 127 -24.72 -5.41 -2.19
N ASN A 128 -24.57 -6.29 -3.17
CA ASN A 128 -24.86 -7.71 -3.00
C ASN A 128 -23.68 -8.39 -2.30
N LYS A 129 -23.85 -8.68 -1.03
CA LYS A 129 -22.82 -9.33 -0.19
C LYS A 129 -23.37 -10.62 0.38
N THR A 130 -22.51 -11.62 0.44
CA THR A 130 -22.79 -12.90 1.12
C THR A 130 -21.69 -13.15 2.12
N LEU A 131 -22.04 -13.54 3.33
CA LEU A 131 -21.11 -14.01 4.34
C LEU A 131 -21.16 -15.53 4.39
N LEU A 132 -20.00 -16.17 4.29
CA LEU A 132 -19.82 -17.60 4.54
C LEU A 132 -19.07 -17.76 5.86
N VAL A 133 -19.66 -18.44 6.81
CA VAL A 133 -19.03 -18.78 8.10
C VAL A 133 -18.76 -20.27 8.14
N GLY A 134 -17.52 -20.65 8.43
CA GLY A 134 -17.10 -22.04 8.59
C GLY A 134 -16.53 -22.28 9.97
N TYR A 135 -16.94 -23.36 10.62
CA TYR A 135 -16.42 -23.79 11.92
C TYR A 135 -15.52 -25.01 11.72
N PHE A 136 -14.38 -24.98 12.36
CA PHE A 136 -13.35 -26.03 12.25
C PHE A 136 -12.85 -26.39 13.64
N ASP A 137 -12.56 -27.66 13.83
CA ASP A 137 -11.97 -28.22 15.04
C ASP A 137 -10.43 -28.13 15.06
N ASP A 138 -9.83 -27.72 13.93
CA ASP A 138 -8.40 -27.64 13.73
C ASP A 138 -8.06 -26.48 12.81
N ILE A 139 -7.06 -25.68 13.20
CA ILE A 139 -6.58 -24.53 12.42
C ILE A 139 -6.03 -24.94 11.05
N ALA A 140 -5.41 -26.11 10.92
CA ALA A 140 -4.92 -26.60 9.64
C ALA A 140 -6.05 -26.86 8.65
N LYS A 141 -7.18 -27.40 9.12
CA LYS A 141 -8.39 -27.56 8.29
C LYS A 141 -8.97 -26.22 7.85
N ALA A 142 -8.99 -25.21 8.74
CA ALA A 142 -9.41 -23.86 8.40
C ALA A 142 -8.50 -23.24 7.32
N CYS A 143 -7.18 -23.41 7.44
CA CYS A 143 -6.21 -22.94 6.43
C CYS A 143 -6.39 -23.65 5.08
N HIS A 144 -6.65 -24.94 5.06
CA HIS A 144 -6.96 -25.67 3.83
C HIS A 144 -8.24 -25.19 3.17
N ALA A 145 -9.30 -24.97 3.96
CA ALA A 145 -10.56 -24.42 3.47
C ALA A 145 -10.35 -23.02 2.89
N ASN A 146 -9.59 -22.15 3.57
CA ASN A 146 -9.23 -20.82 3.07
C ASN A 146 -8.54 -20.90 1.70
N THR A 147 -7.56 -21.79 1.53
CA THR A 147 -6.87 -21.98 0.25
C THR A 147 -7.84 -22.34 -0.89
N ALA A 148 -8.85 -23.15 -0.60
CA ALA A 148 -9.89 -23.47 -1.56
C ALA A 148 -10.82 -22.30 -1.85
N LEU A 149 -11.22 -21.54 -0.83
CA LEU A 149 -12.12 -20.39 -0.92
C LEU A 149 -11.48 -19.22 -1.69
N GLN A 150 -10.17 -19.05 -1.62
CA GLN A 150 -9.47 -18.00 -2.39
C GLN A 150 -9.67 -18.15 -3.91
N LYS A 151 -9.90 -19.36 -4.42
CA LYS A 151 -10.21 -19.60 -5.84
C LYS A 151 -11.54 -18.97 -6.27
N LEU A 152 -12.41 -18.65 -5.32
CA LEU A 152 -13.68 -17.97 -5.55
C LEU A 152 -13.56 -16.44 -5.52
N SER A 153 -12.34 -15.90 -5.36
CA SER A 153 -12.05 -14.47 -5.31
C SER A 153 -12.90 -13.72 -4.27
N PRO A 154 -12.87 -14.15 -2.99
CA PRO A 154 -13.62 -13.49 -1.93
C PRO A 154 -13.15 -12.04 -1.76
N SER A 155 -14.04 -11.16 -1.31
CA SER A 155 -13.68 -9.75 -1.06
C SER A 155 -12.92 -9.57 0.26
N ALA A 156 -13.12 -10.46 1.21
CA ALA A 156 -12.42 -10.51 2.49
C ALA A 156 -12.38 -11.95 2.99
N VAL A 157 -11.35 -12.28 3.76
CA VAL A 157 -11.25 -13.55 4.51
C VAL A 157 -10.66 -13.24 5.87
N GLU A 158 -11.39 -13.63 6.92
CA GLU A 158 -10.97 -13.44 8.29
C GLU A 158 -10.91 -14.79 9.01
N LEU A 159 -9.95 -14.93 9.91
CA LEU A 159 -9.83 -16.08 10.81
C LEU A 159 -10.02 -15.61 12.25
N VAL A 160 -10.90 -16.27 12.96
CA VAL A 160 -11.10 -16.09 14.40
C VAL A 160 -10.68 -17.37 15.09
N ASP A 161 -9.69 -17.29 15.97
CA ASP A 161 -9.20 -18.44 16.70
C ASP A 161 -9.91 -18.62 18.04
N ASP A 162 -9.68 -19.77 18.67
CA ASP A 162 -10.26 -20.14 19.96
C ASP A 162 -9.84 -19.17 21.09
N ASN A 163 -8.63 -18.59 21.02
CA ASN A 163 -8.18 -17.67 22.04
C ASN A 163 -8.96 -16.36 22.01
N LEU A 164 -9.23 -15.85 20.78
CA LEU A 164 -10.06 -14.66 20.63
C LEU A 164 -11.50 -14.91 21.06
N LEU A 165 -12.07 -16.08 20.72
CA LEU A 165 -13.43 -16.45 21.15
C LEU A 165 -13.53 -16.54 22.68
N LYS A 166 -12.57 -17.17 23.35
CA LYS A 166 -12.50 -17.24 24.81
C LYS A 166 -12.37 -15.85 25.43
N PHE A 167 -11.49 -15.01 24.87
CA PHE A 167 -11.32 -13.64 25.36
C PHE A 167 -12.62 -12.83 25.26
N ILE A 168 -13.36 -12.97 24.16
CA ILE A 168 -14.65 -12.28 23.99
C ILE A 168 -15.68 -12.84 25.00
N ASP A 169 -15.75 -14.15 25.19
CA ASP A 169 -16.68 -14.78 26.13
C ASP A 169 -16.43 -14.32 27.58
N GLU A 170 -15.16 -14.19 27.98
CA GLU A 170 -14.77 -13.74 29.32
C GLU A 170 -15.04 -12.24 29.55
N HIS A 171 -14.81 -11.37 28.53
CA HIS A 171 -14.85 -9.92 28.72
C HIS A 171 -16.10 -9.25 28.15
N ASN A 172 -16.74 -9.84 27.17
CA ASN A 172 -17.95 -9.30 26.53
C ASN A 172 -18.85 -10.41 25.96
N PRO A 173 -19.41 -11.29 26.83
CA PRO A 173 -20.17 -12.46 26.41
C PRO A 173 -21.44 -12.12 25.62
N SER A 174 -21.92 -10.87 25.68
CA SER A 174 -23.08 -10.44 24.91
C SER A 174 -22.82 -10.38 23.40
N GLN A 175 -21.58 -10.30 22.96
CA GLN A 175 -21.21 -10.28 21.53
C GLN A 175 -21.25 -11.67 20.86
N LEU A 176 -21.32 -12.76 21.64
CA LEU A 176 -21.37 -14.13 21.13
C LEU A 176 -22.78 -14.73 21.21
N LYS A 177 -23.82 -13.96 21.56
CA LYS A 177 -25.18 -14.45 21.79
C LYS A 177 -26.12 -14.40 20.59
N ASP A 178 -25.69 -13.72 19.51
CA ASP A 178 -26.41 -13.60 18.23
C ASP A 178 -25.65 -14.36 17.14
#